data_6d3ca9b87f3d01f83f3d867be0c0742e
#
_entry.id   6d3ca9b87f3d01f83f3d867be0c0742e
#
_cell.length_a   1.000
_cell.length_b   1.000
_cell.length_c   1.000
_cell.angle_alpha   90.00
_cell.angle_beta   90.00
_cell.angle_gamma   90.00
#
_symmetry.space_group_name_H-M   'P 1'
#
loop_
_entity.id
_entity.type
_entity.pdbx_description
1 polymer ?
#
loop_
_entity_poly.entity_id
_entity_poly.type
_entity_poly.pdbx_seq_one_letter_code
_entity_poly.pdbx_strand_id
1 'polypeptide(L)'
;MSAWVFPVVAWALGAVAACSTAPLSWQESGGAAHPLVGHIHRIADAKQVSEADLIEAASAADFVLIGERHDNRDHHRLQARIVRSLQRDGRPPRAVAFGMISADRQLEVVEYLDQHPGDAAGLGAAVDWEARGRPAWALYEPIARAALANGAQIVAADLNEAEKRAVFGEGARSLRASFVRRTGLDRDFPAALTSDLQDELHAAHCGQASPEVVRGMYQVQRARDAMMADRLAAASGKAGGILIAGNGHVRNDRGVPWYLARLEPRARTLSVGLVEVRDDLRDLHPDLPYDYVWFTPRVDDGGDACAAHAVDLNRLR
;
A
#
# COMPACT_ATOMS: atom_id res chain seq x y z
N MET A 1 -19.90 12.41 74.52
CA MET A 1 -19.97 11.21 73.65
C MET A 1 -19.96 11.72 72.21
N SER A 2 -18.75 11.73 71.58
CA SER A 2 -18.58 12.26 70.23
C SER A 2 -18.40 11.06 69.27
N ALA A 3 -19.34 10.94 68.35
CA ALA A 3 -19.31 9.91 67.33
C ALA A 3 -18.47 10.36 66.12
N TRP A 4 -17.42 9.63 65.82
CA TRP A 4 -16.58 9.83 64.63
C TRP A 4 -17.21 9.08 63.43
N VAL A 5 -17.59 9.82 62.38
CA VAL A 5 -18.07 9.27 61.10
C VAL A 5 -16.89 9.20 60.14
N PHE A 6 -16.50 7.99 59.71
CA PHE A 6 -15.50 7.82 58.68
C PHE A 6 -16.17 7.84 57.29
N PRO A 7 -15.61 8.55 56.29
CA PRO A 7 -16.13 8.48 54.94
C PRO A 7 -15.64 7.21 54.23
N VAL A 8 -16.58 6.46 53.67
CA VAL A 8 -16.30 5.31 52.80
C VAL A 8 -15.91 5.87 51.42
N VAL A 9 -14.67 5.72 51.03
CA VAL A 9 -14.21 6.02 49.68
C VAL A 9 -14.56 4.83 48.77
N ALA A 10 -15.54 4.99 47.91
CA ALA A 10 -15.88 4.00 46.88
C ALA A 10 -14.87 4.12 45.72
N TRP A 11 -14.07 3.09 45.50
CA TRP A 11 -13.24 2.94 44.32
C TRP A 11 -14.10 2.51 43.12
N ALA A 12 -14.29 3.39 42.16
CA ALA A 12 -14.89 3.05 40.89
C ALA A 12 -13.85 2.29 40.04
N LEU A 13 -14.00 0.98 39.96
CA LEU A 13 -13.27 0.14 38.99
C LEU A 13 -13.77 0.52 37.58
N GLY A 14 -13.01 1.36 36.88
CA GLY A 14 -13.19 1.60 35.45
C GLY A 14 -12.95 0.29 34.68
N ALA A 15 -14.02 -0.32 34.17
CA ALA A 15 -13.91 -1.40 33.23
C ALA A 15 -13.28 -0.87 31.94
N VAL A 16 -12.02 -1.17 31.69
CA VAL A 16 -11.39 -1.03 30.36
C VAL A 16 -12.11 -2.03 29.46
N ALA A 17 -13.01 -1.56 28.63
CA ALA A 17 -13.59 -2.35 27.56
C ALA A 17 -12.46 -2.71 26.59
N ALA A 18 -11.93 -3.93 26.70
CA ALA A 18 -11.10 -4.51 25.67
C ALA A 18 -11.95 -4.58 24.40
N CYS A 19 -11.67 -3.73 23.43
CA CYS A 19 -12.22 -3.87 22.09
C CYS A 19 -11.75 -5.23 21.53
N SER A 20 -12.55 -6.27 21.74
CA SER A 20 -12.37 -7.57 21.11
C SER A 20 -12.61 -7.36 19.62
N THR A 21 -11.54 -7.24 18.86
CA THR A 21 -11.63 -7.29 17.39
C THR A 21 -12.12 -8.67 17.01
N ALA A 22 -13.24 -8.76 16.29
CA ALA A 22 -13.75 -10.03 15.79
C ALA A 22 -12.63 -10.78 15.03
N PRO A 23 -12.53 -12.12 15.18
CA PRO A 23 -11.53 -12.89 14.47
C PRO A 23 -11.65 -12.66 12.97
N LEU A 24 -10.50 -12.60 12.28
CA LEU A 24 -10.45 -12.43 10.84
C LEU A 24 -11.01 -13.69 10.18
N SER A 25 -12.06 -13.53 9.38
CA SER A 25 -12.53 -14.58 8.48
C SER A 25 -11.89 -14.33 7.11
N TRP A 26 -11.06 -15.27 6.65
CA TRP A 26 -10.38 -15.17 5.37
C TRP A 26 -11.35 -15.44 4.21
N GLN A 27 -11.18 -14.74 3.11
CA GLN A 27 -11.96 -14.93 1.89
C GLN A 27 -11.19 -15.74 0.85
N GLU A 28 -9.86 -15.67 0.91
CA GLU A 28 -8.99 -16.48 0.08
C GLU A 28 -8.73 -17.82 0.76
N SER A 29 -8.57 -18.89 -0.04
CA SER A 29 -8.46 -20.27 0.44
C SER A 29 -7.07 -20.87 0.29
N GLY A 30 -6.25 -20.34 -0.61
CA GLY A 30 -4.93 -20.88 -0.90
C GLY A 30 -4.00 -20.81 0.30
N GLY A 31 -3.58 -21.97 0.82
CA GLY A 31 -2.73 -22.03 1.99
C GLY A 31 -3.38 -21.53 3.29
N ALA A 32 -4.70 -21.47 3.40
CA ALA A 32 -5.39 -20.92 4.58
C ALA A 32 -5.06 -21.65 5.90
N ALA A 33 -4.62 -22.90 5.84
CA ALA A 33 -4.17 -23.67 7.00
C ALA A 33 -2.67 -23.45 7.33
N HIS A 34 -1.96 -22.60 6.60
CA HIS A 34 -0.53 -22.35 6.82
C HIS A 34 -0.33 -21.65 8.17
N PRO A 35 0.68 -22.07 8.99
CA PRO A 35 0.88 -21.53 10.35
C PRO A 35 1.08 -20.02 10.45
N LEU A 36 1.60 -19.38 9.39
CA LEU A 36 1.82 -17.94 9.37
C LEU A 36 0.56 -17.12 9.04
N VAL A 37 -0.50 -17.73 8.52
CA VAL A 37 -1.72 -16.98 8.16
C VAL A 37 -2.30 -16.25 9.37
N GLY A 38 -2.52 -14.96 9.20
CA GLY A 38 -3.01 -14.07 10.25
C GLY A 38 -1.93 -13.51 11.18
N HIS A 39 -0.70 -14.00 11.09
CA HIS A 39 0.39 -13.49 11.92
C HIS A 39 0.96 -12.19 11.33
N ILE A 40 1.28 -11.26 12.21
CA ILE A 40 1.99 -10.02 11.89
C ILE A 40 3.39 -10.15 12.47
N HIS A 41 4.39 -9.85 11.65
CA HIS A 41 5.77 -9.86 12.09
C HIS A 41 6.42 -8.50 11.89
N ARG A 42 7.14 -8.03 12.90
CA ARG A 42 8.07 -6.91 12.77
C ARG A 42 9.39 -7.47 12.25
N ILE A 43 9.84 -6.99 11.09
CA ILE A 43 10.98 -7.59 10.38
C ILE A 43 12.31 -7.30 11.08
N ALA A 44 12.49 -6.12 11.64
CA ALA A 44 13.74 -5.70 12.28
C ALA A 44 14.27 -6.66 13.37
N ASP A 45 13.39 -7.40 14.05
CA ASP A 45 13.76 -8.37 15.10
C ASP A 45 13.04 -9.72 14.94
N ALA A 46 12.40 -9.96 13.80
CA ALA A 46 11.65 -11.17 13.46
C ALA A 46 10.57 -11.55 14.48
N LYS A 47 10.05 -10.58 15.23
CA LYS A 47 9.05 -10.84 16.27
C LYS A 47 7.64 -10.82 15.72
N GLN A 48 6.86 -11.83 16.10
CA GLN A 48 5.41 -11.77 15.97
C GLN A 48 4.87 -10.69 16.93
N VAL A 49 4.00 -9.84 16.40
CA VAL A 49 3.38 -8.72 17.13
C VAL A 49 1.86 -8.77 16.97
N SER A 50 1.16 -8.05 17.84
CA SER A 50 -0.29 -7.89 17.71
C SER A 50 -0.65 -6.82 16.67
N GLU A 51 -1.92 -6.82 16.23
CA GLU A 51 -2.45 -5.74 15.40
C GLU A 51 -2.37 -4.39 16.12
N ALA A 52 -2.58 -4.36 17.43
CA ALA A 52 -2.47 -3.14 18.22
C ALA A 52 -1.06 -2.55 18.18
N ASP A 53 -0.02 -3.40 18.28
CA ASP A 53 1.37 -2.98 18.16
C ASP A 53 1.68 -2.40 16.76
N LEU A 54 1.14 -3.02 15.70
CA LEU A 54 1.25 -2.50 14.34
C LEU A 54 0.58 -1.13 14.20
N ILE A 55 -0.65 -0.98 14.70
CA ILE A 55 -1.41 0.28 14.60
C ILE A 55 -0.74 1.39 15.44
N GLU A 56 -0.19 1.07 16.61
CA GLU A 56 0.58 2.00 17.42
C GLU A 56 1.82 2.49 16.66
N ALA A 57 2.62 1.57 16.12
CA ALA A 57 3.80 1.92 15.34
C ALA A 57 3.47 2.75 14.09
N ALA A 58 2.42 2.35 13.36
CA ALA A 58 1.95 3.04 12.17
C ALA A 58 1.40 4.44 12.49
N SER A 59 0.69 4.59 13.61
CA SER A 59 0.18 5.90 14.07
C SER A 59 1.29 6.87 14.46
N ALA A 60 2.48 6.35 14.81
CA ALA A 60 3.66 7.16 15.08
C ALA A 60 4.41 7.62 13.82
N ALA A 61 4.11 7.06 12.65
CA ALA A 61 4.76 7.42 11.38
C ALA A 61 4.10 8.63 10.71
N ASP A 62 4.87 9.35 9.89
CA ASP A 62 4.36 10.43 9.03
C ASP A 62 3.71 9.88 7.77
N PHE A 63 4.29 8.81 7.22
CA PHE A 63 3.77 8.09 6.06
C PHE A 63 3.64 6.61 6.37
N VAL A 64 2.48 6.04 6.07
CA VAL A 64 2.22 4.61 6.19
C VAL A 64 1.93 4.04 4.80
N LEU A 65 2.77 3.13 4.34
CA LEU A 65 2.66 2.52 3.03
C LEU A 65 2.16 1.09 3.19
N ILE A 66 1.00 0.77 2.62
CA ILE A 66 0.37 -0.53 2.79
C ILE A 66 0.33 -1.24 1.45
N GLY A 67 1.13 -2.30 1.36
CA GLY A 67 1.27 -3.12 0.16
C GLY A 67 0.09 -4.06 -0.06
N GLU A 68 0.01 -4.60 -1.27
CA GLU A 68 -1.01 -5.58 -1.64
C GLU A 68 -0.56 -6.47 -2.81
N ARG A 69 -1.28 -7.55 -3.04
CA ARG A 69 -1.53 -8.17 -4.33
C ARG A 69 -2.91 -7.70 -4.80
N HIS A 70 -3.00 -7.15 -6.00
CA HIS A 70 -4.18 -6.42 -6.50
C HIS A 70 -5.49 -7.21 -6.55
N ASP A 71 -5.42 -8.52 -6.68
CA ASP A 71 -6.56 -9.43 -6.76
C ASP A 71 -6.89 -10.16 -5.44
N ASN A 72 -6.09 -9.95 -4.38
CA ASN A 72 -6.32 -10.58 -3.07
C ASN A 72 -7.33 -9.75 -2.25
N ARG A 73 -8.53 -10.32 -2.03
CA ARG A 73 -9.64 -9.66 -1.30
C ARG A 73 -9.30 -9.39 0.17
N ASP A 74 -8.51 -10.28 0.78
CA ASP A 74 -8.13 -10.12 2.18
C ASP A 74 -7.16 -8.96 2.36
N HIS A 75 -6.28 -8.71 1.38
CA HIS A 75 -5.40 -7.52 1.40
C HIS A 75 -6.21 -6.23 1.49
N HIS A 76 -7.23 -6.07 0.65
CA HIS A 76 -8.05 -4.85 0.65
C HIS A 76 -8.86 -4.68 1.94
N ARG A 77 -9.32 -5.80 2.53
CA ARG A 77 -10.00 -5.76 3.84
C ARG A 77 -9.05 -5.34 4.97
N LEU A 78 -7.81 -5.85 4.96
CA LEU A 78 -6.78 -5.45 5.91
C LEU A 78 -6.36 -3.99 5.71
N GLN A 79 -6.19 -3.54 4.48
CA GLN A 79 -5.93 -2.14 4.16
C GLN A 79 -7.03 -1.23 4.71
N ALA A 80 -8.31 -1.56 4.45
CA ALA A 80 -9.44 -0.80 4.99
C ALA A 80 -9.47 -0.79 6.53
N ARG A 81 -9.11 -1.92 7.16
CA ARG A 81 -9.02 -2.05 8.61
C ARG A 81 -7.93 -1.17 9.19
N ILE A 82 -6.73 -1.20 8.62
CA ILE A 82 -5.61 -0.36 9.03
C ILE A 82 -5.98 1.12 8.85
N VAL A 83 -6.45 1.52 7.66
CA VAL A 83 -6.87 2.92 7.37
C VAL A 83 -7.87 3.44 8.41
N ARG A 84 -8.87 2.61 8.78
CA ARG A 84 -9.89 2.99 9.78
C ARG A 84 -9.30 3.22 11.16
N SER A 85 -8.26 2.46 11.52
CA SER A 85 -7.70 2.45 12.88
C SER A 85 -6.60 3.47 13.10
N LEU A 86 -5.98 4.00 12.02
CA LEU A 86 -4.84 4.90 12.15
C LEU A 86 -5.25 6.28 12.65
N GLN A 87 -4.58 6.70 13.73
CA GLN A 87 -4.70 8.06 14.27
C GLN A 87 -3.33 8.55 14.71
N ARG A 88 -2.91 9.70 14.20
CA ARG A 88 -1.69 10.38 14.59
C ARG A 88 -2.02 11.56 15.50
N ASP A 89 -1.45 11.61 16.70
CA ASP A 89 -1.74 12.66 17.70
C ASP A 89 -3.25 12.83 17.95
N GLY A 90 -3.99 11.70 17.97
CA GLY A 90 -5.44 11.70 18.13
C GLY A 90 -6.23 12.22 16.91
N ARG A 91 -5.59 12.33 15.75
CA ARG A 91 -6.22 12.77 14.49
C ARG A 91 -6.01 11.72 13.39
N PRO A 92 -7.00 11.48 12.54
CA PRO A 92 -6.83 10.61 11.38
C PRO A 92 -5.84 11.21 10.39
N PRO A 93 -5.18 10.37 9.55
CA PRO A 93 -4.34 10.84 8.46
C PRO A 93 -5.10 11.77 7.50
N ARG A 94 -4.42 12.81 6.98
CA ARG A 94 -5.03 13.80 6.09
C ARG A 94 -5.36 13.25 4.71
N ALA A 95 -4.57 12.30 4.22
CA ALA A 95 -4.65 11.81 2.85
C ALA A 95 -4.53 10.28 2.79
N VAL A 96 -5.30 9.66 1.90
CA VAL A 96 -5.12 8.28 1.47
C VAL A 96 -4.90 8.29 -0.04
N ALA A 97 -3.68 7.98 -0.44
CA ALA A 97 -3.25 7.94 -1.83
C ALA A 97 -3.45 6.54 -2.42
N PHE A 98 -4.02 6.47 -3.60
CA PHE A 98 -4.22 5.23 -4.36
C PHE A 98 -3.22 5.19 -5.52
N GLY A 99 -2.27 4.27 -5.44
CA GLY A 99 -1.27 4.01 -6.48
C GLY A 99 -1.83 3.36 -7.76
N MET A 100 -3.15 3.19 -7.83
CA MET A 100 -3.84 2.66 -9.01
C MET A 100 -4.73 3.71 -9.68
N ILE A 101 -4.93 4.89 -9.08
CA ILE A 101 -5.64 6.01 -9.69
C ILE A 101 -4.60 6.97 -10.27
N SER A 102 -4.67 7.26 -11.56
CA SER A 102 -3.72 8.16 -12.20
C SER A 102 -3.97 9.62 -11.81
N ALA A 103 -2.89 10.37 -11.63
CA ALA A 103 -2.90 11.74 -11.06
C ALA A 103 -3.71 12.75 -11.89
N ASP A 104 -3.88 12.51 -13.18
CA ASP A 104 -4.75 13.30 -14.06
C ASP A 104 -6.24 13.17 -13.72
N ARG A 105 -6.63 12.16 -12.93
CA ARG A 105 -8.00 11.95 -12.44
C ARG A 105 -8.29 12.63 -11.08
N GLN A 106 -7.36 13.41 -10.57
CA GLN A 106 -7.57 14.05 -9.28
C GLN A 106 -8.74 15.05 -9.30
N LEU A 107 -8.98 15.72 -10.42
CA LEU A 107 -10.08 16.66 -10.54
C LEU A 107 -11.42 15.92 -10.45
N GLU A 108 -11.57 14.83 -11.17
CA GLU A 108 -12.78 13.99 -11.12
C GLU A 108 -13.04 13.41 -9.73
N VAL A 109 -11.97 13.02 -8.99
CA VAL A 109 -12.11 12.60 -7.59
C VAL A 109 -12.69 13.72 -6.73
N VAL A 110 -12.16 14.95 -6.87
CA VAL A 110 -12.60 16.09 -6.07
C VAL A 110 -14.03 16.49 -6.44
N GLU A 111 -14.31 16.69 -7.73
CA GLU A 111 -15.64 17.09 -8.22
C GLU A 111 -16.73 16.08 -7.85
N TYR A 112 -16.41 14.78 -7.94
CA TYR A 112 -17.35 13.75 -7.54
C TYR A 112 -17.66 13.80 -6.05
N LEU A 113 -16.63 13.85 -5.20
CA LEU A 113 -16.81 13.85 -3.75
C LEU A 113 -17.40 15.16 -3.21
N ASP A 114 -17.21 16.28 -3.88
CA ASP A 114 -17.89 17.55 -3.55
C ASP A 114 -19.40 17.46 -3.83
N GLN A 115 -19.80 16.76 -4.89
CA GLN A 115 -21.20 16.55 -5.23
C GLN A 115 -21.86 15.39 -4.45
N HIS A 116 -21.06 14.40 -4.05
CA HIS A 116 -21.52 13.20 -3.35
C HIS A 116 -20.65 12.92 -2.11
N PRO A 117 -20.75 13.75 -1.07
CA PRO A 117 -19.91 13.61 0.13
C PRO A 117 -20.04 12.23 0.79
N GLY A 118 -18.91 11.55 0.95
CA GLY A 118 -18.86 10.24 1.60
C GLY A 118 -19.25 9.05 0.71
N ASP A 119 -19.65 9.27 -0.55
CA ASP A 119 -19.97 8.17 -1.46
C ASP A 119 -18.70 7.54 -2.05
N ALA A 120 -18.20 6.49 -1.38
CA ALA A 120 -17.09 5.69 -1.87
C ALA A 120 -17.49 4.77 -3.01
N ALA A 121 -18.76 4.35 -3.10
CA ALA A 121 -19.21 3.35 -4.08
C ALA A 121 -19.15 3.90 -5.51
N GLY A 122 -19.67 5.10 -5.73
CA GLY A 122 -19.68 5.71 -7.06
C GLY A 122 -18.33 6.26 -7.52
N LEU A 123 -17.35 6.42 -6.61
CA LEU A 123 -16.03 6.94 -6.95
C LEU A 123 -15.31 6.13 -8.03
N GLY A 124 -15.48 4.80 -8.04
CA GLY A 124 -14.88 3.95 -9.06
C GLY A 124 -15.33 4.32 -10.48
N ALA A 125 -16.62 4.57 -10.67
CA ALA A 125 -17.15 5.02 -11.94
C ALA A 125 -16.65 6.43 -12.32
N ALA A 126 -16.55 7.34 -11.34
CA ALA A 126 -16.09 8.71 -11.57
C ALA A 126 -14.64 8.78 -12.08
N VAL A 127 -13.79 7.81 -11.73
CA VAL A 127 -12.38 7.73 -12.19
C VAL A 127 -12.15 6.72 -13.32
N ASP A 128 -13.21 6.22 -13.96
CA ASP A 128 -13.14 5.18 -15.01
C ASP A 128 -12.34 3.92 -14.57
N TRP A 129 -12.52 3.50 -13.33
CA TRP A 129 -11.72 2.43 -12.75
C TRP A 129 -11.78 1.12 -13.54
N GLU A 130 -12.98 0.64 -13.87
CA GLU A 130 -13.21 -0.65 -14.56
C GLU A 130 -12.62 -0.64 -15.98
N ALA A 131 -12.69 0.50 -16.68
CA ALA A 131 -12.19 0.66 -18.04
C ALA A 131 -10.65 0.51 -18.16
N ARG A 132 -9.95 0.47 -17.02
CA ARG A 132 -8.49 0.38 -16.96
C ARG A 132 -7.97 -1.02 -16.67
N GLY A 133 -8.83 -2.06 -16.76
CA GLY A 133 -8.44 -3.45 -16.51
C GLY A 133 -8.00 -3.73 -15.07
N ARG A 134 -8.47 -2.93 -14.11
CA ARG A 134 -8.23 -3.13 -12.68
C ARG A 134 -9.16 -4.20 -12.12
N PRO A 135 -8.81 -4.86 -11.00
CA PRO A 135 -9.78 -5.64 -10.24
C PRO A 135 -10.99 -4.79 -9.87
N ALA A 136 -12.16 -5.41 -9.68
CA ALA A 136 -13.40 -4.70 -9.41
C ALA A 136 -13.27 -3.63 -8.32
N TRP A 137 -13.84 -2.45 -8.54
CA TRP A 137 -13.82 -1.35 -7.55
C TRP A 137 -14.35 -1.77 -6.18
N ALA A 138 -15.30 -2.70 -6.15
CA ALA A 138 -15.85 -3.26 -4.92
C ALA A 138 -14.79 -3.81 -3.94
N LEU A 139 -13.59 -4.16 -4.42
CA LEU A 139 -12.47 -4.56 -3.56
C LEU A 139 -11.82 -3.34 -2.88
N TYR A 140 -11.74 -2.21 -3.56
CA TYR A 140 -11.10 -0.98 -3.08
C TYR A 140 -12.07 -0.02 -2.38
N GLU A 141 -13.36 -0.12 -2.66
CA GLU A 141 -14.42 0.69 -2.05
C GLU A 141 -14.33 0.72 -0.51
N PRO A 142 -14.13 -0.41 0.21
CA PRO A 142 -13.99 -0.40 1.67
C PRO A 142 -12.84 0.47 2.18
N ILE A 143 -11.75 0.59 1.40
CA ILE A 143 -10.60 1.45 1.74
C ILE A 143 -10.97 2.91 1.56
N ALA A 144 -11.58 3.25 0.41
CA ALA A 144 -12.07 4.61 0.15
C ALA A 144 -13.11 5.04 1.19
N ARG A 145 -14.04 4.17 1.53
CA ARG A 145 -15.05 4.39 2.59
C ARG A 145 -14.39 4.65 3.94
N ALA A 146 -13.37 3.88 4.33
CA ALA A 146 -12.64 4.09 5.57
C ALA A 146 -11.91 5.44 5.58
N ALA A 147 -11.28 5.81 4.47
CA ALA A 147 -10.62 7.10 4.30
C ALA A 147 -11.60 8.28 4.45
N LEU A 148 -12.73 8.23 3.73
CA LEU A 148 -13.74 9.28 3.78
C LEU A 148 -14.41 9.39 5.16
N ALA A 149 -14.67 8.26 5.83
CA ALA A 149 -15.20 8.24 7.20
C ALA A 149 -14.24 8.90 8.21
N ASN A 150 -12.94 8.85 7.96
CA ASN A 150 -11.92 9.54 8.74
C ASN A 150 -11.70 11.00 8.29
N GLY A 151 -12.44 11.49 7.30
CA GLY A 151 -12.26 12.84 6.75
C GLY A 151 -10.96 13.02 5.94
N ALA A 152 -10.33 11.94 5.52
CA ALA A 152 -9.13 11.98 4.70
C ALA A 152 -9.46 12.31 3.23
N GLN A 153 -8.57 13.03 2.57
CA GLN A 153 -8.64 13.25 1.13
C GLN A 153 -8.26 11.96 0.38
N ILE A 154 -8.99 11.63 -0.68
CA ILE A 154 -8.58 10.61 -1.64
C ILE A 154 -7.62 11.25 -2.65
N VAL A 155 -6.46 10.66 -2.81
CA VAL A 155 -5.39 11.17 -3.67
C VAL A 155 -5.10 10.20 -4.81
N ALA A 156 -5.24 10.67 -6.03
CA ALA A 156 -4.82 9.97 -7.24
C ALA A 156 -3.29 10.09 -7.37
N ALA A 157 -2.57 8.95 -7.42
CA ALA A 157 -1.13 8.95 -7.19
C ALA A 157 -0.28 8.24 -8.27
N ASP A 158 -0.88 7.71 -9.34
CA ASP A 158 -0.13 7.05 -10.42
C ASP A 158 0.12 7.97 -11.62
N LEU A 159 1.05 7.61 -12.45
CA LEU A 159 1.20 8.17 -13.81
C LEU A 159 0.01 7.75 -14.69
N ASN A 160 -0.38 8.59 -15.63
CA ASN A 160 -1.34 8.21 -16.65
C ASN A 160 -0.68 7.32 -17.73
N GLU A 161 -1.51 6.70 -18.58
CA GLU A 161 -1.02 5.75 -19.58
C GLU A 161 -0.13 6.38 -20.67
N ALA A 162 -0.33 7.66 -20.98
CA ALA A 162 0.52 8.37 -21.94
C ALA A 162 1.91 8.64 -21.33
N GLU A 163 1.94 9.06 -20.06
CA GLU A 163 3.19 9.25 -19.33
C GLU A 163 3.96 7.93 -19.16
N LYS A 164 3.28 6.83 -18.81
CA LYS A 164 3.91 5.50 -18.71
C LYS A 164 4.54 5.07 -20.03
N ARG A 165 3.83 5.24 -21.16
CA ARG A 165 4.39 4.92 -22.49
C ARG A 165 5.58 5.81 -22.84
N ALA A 166 5.51 7.10 -22.55
CA ALA A 166 6.62 8.01 -22.80
C ALA A 166 7.86 7.67 -21.96
N VAL A 167 7.65 7.36 -20.67
CA VAL A 167 8.74 6.91 -19.77
C VAL A 167 9.32 5.57 -20.22
N PHE A 168 8.49 4.64 -20.68
CA PHE A 168 8.96 3.34 -21.18
C PHE A 168 9.96 3.50 -22.33
N GLY A 169 9.68 4.40 -23.29
CA GLY A 169 10.55 4.62 -24.46
C GLY A 169 11.69 5.61 -24.22
N GLU A 170 11.45 6.64 -23.42
CA GLU A 170 12.34 7.80 -23.31
C GLU A 170 12.95 7.98 -21.90
N GLY A 171 12.47 7.22 -20.92
CA GLY A 171 12.89 7.36 -19.52
C GLY A 171 12.38 8.64 -18.87
N ALA A 172 13.00 9.02 -17.76
CA ALA A 172 12.59 10.17 -16.94
C ALA A 172 12.55 11.51 -17.68
N ARG A 173 13.32 11.67 -18.77
CA ARG A 173 13.36 12.91 -19.56
C ARG A 173 12.03 13.29 -20.21
N SER A 174 11.12 12.33 -20.39
CA SER A 174 9.78 12.56 -20.93
C SER A 174 8.84 13.28 -19.95
N LEU A 175 9.20 13.28 -18.67
CA LEU A 175 8.43 13.93 -17.61
C LEU A 175 8.89 15.37 -17.37
N ARG A 176 8.07 16.18 -16.67
CA ARG A 176 8.40 17.56 -16.33
C ARG A 176 9.74 17.64 -15.57
N ALA A 177 10.67 18.45 -16.06
CA ALA A 177 11.99 18.59 -15.47
C ALA A 177 11.99 19.02 -14.00
N SER A 178 11.01 19.82 -13.56
CA SER A 178 10.85 20.21 -12.14
C SER A 178 10.48 19.01 -11.25
N PHE A 179 9.62 18.12 -11.72
CA PHE A 179 9.26 16.88 -11.04
C PHE A 179 10.47 15.94 -10.95
N VAL A 180 11.15 15.70 -12.06
CA VAL A 180 12.33 14.83 -12.13
C VAL A 180 13.43 15.30 -11.16
N ARG A 181 13.75 16.60 -11.15
CA ARG A 181 14.75 17.14 -10.22
C ARG A 181 14.31 17.07 -8.76
N ARG A 182 13.05 17.36 -8.45
CA ARG A 182 12.52 17.32 -7.07
C ARG A 182 12.57 15.91 -6.50
N THR A 183 12.13 14.93 -7.27
CA THR A 183 12.12 13.54 -6.87
C THR A 183 13.49 12.86 -6.95
N GLY A 184 14.40 13.38 -7.79
CA GLY A 184 15.70 12.76 -8.08
C GLY A 184 15.58 11.54 -9.00
N LEU A 185 14.53 11.49 -9.81
CA LEU A 185 14.27 10.39 -10.75
C LEU A 185 15.32 10.30 -11.86
N ASP A 186 16.09 11.37 -12.09
CA ASP A 186 17.24 11.44 -13.00
C ASP A 186 18.47 10.65 -12.52
N ARG A 187 18.45 10.14 -11.29
CA ARG A 187 19.51 9.32 -10.73
C ARG A 187 19.05 7.88 -10.64
N ASP A 188 19.84 6.97 -11.19
CA ASP A 188 19.54 5.54 -11.04
C ASP A 188 19.76 5.05 -9.61
N PHE A 189 19.15 3.94 -9.28
CA PHE A 189 19.49 3.18 -8.08
C PHE A 189 20.95 2.72 -8.12
N PRO A 190 21.57 2.40 -6.98
CA PRO A 190 22.81 1.66 -6.95
C PRO A 190 22.75 0.42 -7.84
N ALA A 191 23.87 0.05 -8.46
CA ALA A 191 23.92 -1.01 -9.48
C ALA A 191 23.27 -2.33 -9.03
N ALA A 192 23.50 -2.75 -7.77
CA ALA A 192 22.88 -3.95 -7.20
C ALA A 192 21.34 -3.86 -7.21
N LEU A 193 20.77 -2.77 -6.67
CA LEU A 193 19.30 -2.58 -6.65
C LEU A 193 18.70 -2.44 -8.05
N THR A 194 19.47 -1.87 -8.99
CA THR A 194 19.06 -1.81 -10.40
C THR A 194 18.95 -3.21 -10.99
N SER A 195 19.97 -4.05 -10.78
CA SER A 195 19.99 -5.44 -11.23
C SER A 195 18.84 -6.23 -10.61
N ASP A 196 18.71 -6.16 -9.29
CA ASP A 196 17.68 -6.89 -8.55
C ASP A 196 16.27 -6.56 -9.05
N LEU A 197 15.97 -5.27 -9.30
CA LEU A 197 14.66 -4.88 -9.83
C LEU A 197 14.47 -5.37 -11.26
N GLN A 198 15.51 -5.31 -12.10
CA GLN A 198 15.43 -5.81 -13.48
C GLN A 198 15.23 -7.33 -13.53
N ASP A 199 15.92 -8.08 -12.67
CA ASP A 199 15.78 -9.52 -12.54
C ASP A 199 14.37 -9.91 -12.06
N GLU A 200 13.83 -9.18 -11.08
CA GLU A 200 12.45 -9.36 -10.60
C GLU A 200 11.43 -9.09 -11.72
N LEU A 201 11.59 -7.99 -12.46
CA LEU A 201 10.71 -7.66 -13.59
C LEU A 201 10.81 -8.71 -14.69
N HIS A 202 12.00 -9.21 -14.99
CA HIS A 202 12.20 -10.28 -15.96
C HIS A 202 11.52 -11.58 -15.53
N ALA A 203 11.70 -11.97 -14.25
CA ALA A 203 11.06 -13.15 -13.67
C ALA A 203 9.52 -13.02 -13.64
N ALA A 204 8.98 -11.84 -13.27
CA ALA A 204 7.54 -11.57 -13.27
C ALA A 204 6.90 -11.65 -14.67
N HIS A 205 7.71 -11.54 -15.72
CA HIS A 205 7.30 -11.75 -17.12
C HIS A 205 7.81 -13.10 -17.66
N CYS A 206 7.97 -14.06 -16.77
CA CYS A 206 8.31 -15.46 -17.10
C CYS A 206 9.64 -15.63 -17.85
N GLY A 207 10.57 -14.71 -17.67
CA GLY A 207 11.86 -14.73 -18.37
C GLY A 207 11.78 -14.49 -19.88
N GLN A 208 10.63 -14.01 -20.39
CA GLN A 208 10.42 -13.84 -21.83
C GLN A 208 10.63 -12.40 -22.34
N ALA A 209 10.72 -11.43 -21.42
CA ALA A 209 10.96 -10.05 -21.77
C ALA A 209 12.39 -9.82 -22.26
N SER A 210 12.57 -9.08 -23.37
CA SER A 210 13.91 -8.70 -23.82
C SER A 210 14.57 -7.70 -22.86
N PRO A 211 15.90 -7.57 -22.86
CA PRO A 211 16.60 -6.58 -22.01
C PRO A 211 16.10 -5.14 -22.21
N GLU A 212 15.68 -4.76 -23.42
CA GLU A 212 15.14 -3.44 -23.72
C GLU A 212 13.77 -3.25 -23.06
N VAL A 213 12.91 -4.27 -23.11
CA VAL A 213 11.59 -4.28 -22.47
C VAL A 213 11.75 -4.18 -20.95
N VAL A 214 12.64 -4.99 -20.36
CA VAL A 214 12.95 -4.96 -18.92
C VAL A 214 13.44 -3.56 -18.50
N ARG A 215 14.32 -2.94 -19.31
CA ARG A 215 14.81 -1.57 -19.05
C ARG A 215 13.66 -0.56 -19.08
N GLY A 216 12.77 -0.66 -20.05
CA GLY A 216 11.58 0.20 -20.13
C GLY A 216 10.67 0.05 -18.91
N MET A 217 10.40 -1.19 -18.50
CA MET A 217 9.64 -1.51 -17.28
C MET A 217 10.30 -0.95 -16.01
N TYR A 218 11.61 -1.08 -15.88
CA TYR A 218 12.40 -0.51 -14.79
C TYR A 218 12.22 1.01 -14.69
N GLN A 219 12.28 1.73 -15.82
CA GLN A 219 12.06 3.17 -15.84
C GLN A 219 10.62 3.54 -15.42
N VAL A 220 9.63 2.79 -15.91
CA VAL A 220 8.21 3.03 -15.55
C VAL A 220 7.97 2.75 -14.07
N GLN A 221 8.51 1.64 -13.53
CA GLN A 221 8.34 1.31 -12.11
C GLN A 221 8.86 2.45 -11.23
N ARG A 222 10.08 2.94 -11.48
CA ARG A 222 10.68 4.05 -10.74
C ARG A 222 9.90 5.35 -10.87
N ALA A 223 9.43 5.66 -12.05
CA ALA A 223 8.66 6.88 -12.29
C ALA A 223 7.30 6.86 -11.58
N ARG A 224 6.66 5.68 -11.50
CA ARG A 224 5.44 5.47 -10.71
C ARG A 224 5.72 5.66 -9.22
N ASP A 225 6.80 5.07 -8.69
CA ASP A 225 7.21 5.24 -7.29
C ASP A 225 7.45 6.71 -6.95
N ALA A 226 8.17 7.43 -7.83
CA ALA A 226 8.41 8.85 -7.67
C ALA A 226 7.11 9.68 -7.68
N MET A 227 6.15 9.34 -8.56
CA MET A 227 4.86 10.02 -8.64
C MET A 227 4.03 9.76 -7.37
N MET A 228 3.95 8.52 -6.90
CA MET A 228 3.24 8.18 -5.67
C MET A 228 3.81 8.92 -4.46
N ALA A 229 5.15 8.97 -4.33
CA ALA A 229 5.83 9.71 -3.28
C ALA A 229 5.52 11.20 -3.32
N ASP A 230 5.62 11.81 -4.50
CA ASP A 230 5.37 13.24 -4.70
C ASP A 230 3.92 13.63 -4.38
N ARG A 231 2.96 12.84 -4.85
CA ARG A 231 1.54 13.06 -4.61
C ARG A 231 1.17 12.88 -3.14
N LEU A 232 1.69 11.83 -2.51
CA LEU A 232 1.48 11.57 -1.09
C LEU A 232 2.04 12.70 -0.23
N ALA A 233 3.31 13.07 -0.43
CA ALA A 233 3.97 14.13 0.32
C ALA A 233 3.23 15.47 0.18
N ALA A 234 2.82 15.84 -1.04
CA ALA A 234 2.10 17.09 -1.30
C ALA A 234 0.74 17.17 -0.60
N ALA A 235 0.03 16.04 -0.45
CA ALA A 235 -1.31 16.00 0.12
C ALA A 235 -1.34 15.85 1.65
N SER A 236 -0.31 15.25 2.25
CA SER A 236 -0.36 14.78 3.65
C SER A 236 -0.21 15.89 4.68
N GLY A 237 0.61 16.92 4.42
CA GLY A 237 0.90 17.96 5.41
C GLY A 237 1.39 17.35 6.74
N LYS A 238 1.15 18.05 7.86
CA LYS A 238 1.60 17.59 9.19
C LYS A 238 0.80 16.41 9.76
N ALA A 239 -0.40 16.14 9.27
CA ALA A 239 -1.23 15.05 9.76
C ALA A 239 -0.83 13.68 9.19
N GLY A 240 0.12 13.66 8.27
CA GLY A 240 0.59 12.42 7.65
C GLY A 240 -0.34 11.89 6.57
N GLY A 241 0.07 10.81 5.92
CA GLY A 241 -0.69 10.18 4.85
C GLY A 241 -0.47 8.68 4.73
N ILE A 242 -1.39 8.03 4.06
CA ILE A 242 -1.35 6.59 3.78
C ILE A 242 -1.25 6.40 2.27
N LEU A 243 -0.45 5.43 1.84
CA LEU A 243 -0.42 4.94 0.45
C LEU A 243 -0.98 3.52 0.40
N ILE A 244 -1.85 3.29 -0.55
CA ILE A 244 -2.35 1.97 -0.98
C ILE A 244 -1.74 1.67 -2.34
N ALA A 245 -0.90 0.62 -2.42
CA ALA A 245 -0.22 0.26 -3.66
C ALA A 245 0.19 -1.23 -3.65
N GLY A 246 0.60 -1.76 -4.79
CA GLY A 246 1.17 -3.10 -4.84
C GLY A 246 2.43 -3.24 -3.98
N ASN A 247 2.69 -4.44 -3.45
CA ASN A 247 3.81 -4.73 -2.55
C ASN A 247 5.17 -4.24 -3.07
N GLY A 248 5.42 -4.32 -4.38
CA GLY A 248 6.67 -3.85 -4.98
C GLY A 248 6.93 -2.35 -4.83
N HIS A 249 5.87 -1.54 -4.69
CA HIS A 249 5.96 -0.08 -4.53
C HIS A 249 6.25 0.37 -3.08
N VAL A 250 5.94 -0.46 -2.09
CA VAL A 250 6.05 -0.09 -0.67
C VAL A 250 7.30 -0.64 0.01
N ARG A 251 8.22 -1.22 -0.74
CA ARG A 251 9.49 -1.80 -0.25
C ARG A 251 10.42 -0.72 0.31
N ASN A 252 11.09 -1.01 1.45
CA ASN A 252 12.02 -0.10 2.10
C ASN A 252 13.37 0.04 1.37
N ASP A 253 13.79 -0.98 0.64
CA ASP A 253 15.05 -0.99 -0.10
C ASP A 253 14.97 -0.16 -1.41
N ARG A 254 13.77 0.03 -1.91
CA ARG A 254 13.42 0.79 -3.14
C ARG A 254 11.95 1.21 -3.08
N GLY A 255 11.37 1.58 -4.20
CA GLY A 255 9.95 1.96 -4.23
C GLY A 255 9.70 3.37 -3.71
N VAL A 256 8.48 3.61 -3.24
CA VAL A 256 8.05 4.91 -2.73
C VAL A 256 8.88 5.41 -1.54
N PRO A 257 9.32 4.56 -0.57
CA PRO A 257 10.18 5.01 0.53
C PRO A 257 11.47 5.69 0.08
N TRP A 258 12.07 5.21 -1.01
CA TRP A 258 13.28 5.81 -1.59
C TRP A 258 13.09 7.28 -1.98
N TYR A 259 11.96 7.60 -2.57
CA TYR A 259 11.64 8.96 -3.01
C TYR A 259 11.12 9.82 -1.86
N LEU A 260 10.37 9.26 -0.92
CA LEU A 260 9.94 9.98 0.29
C LEU A 260 11.12 10.42 1.14
N ALA A 261 12.14 9.58 1.31
CA ALA A 261 13.35 9.94 2.03
C ALA A 261 14.07 11.17 1.43
N ARG A 262 13.91 11.41 0.13
CA ARG A 262 14.43 12.60 -0.54
C ARG A 262 13.49 13.81 -0.43
N LEU A 263 12.19 13.59 -0.60
CA LEU A 263 11.19 14.66 -0.57
C LEU A 263 10.98 15.21 0.84
N GLU A 264 10.94 14.30 1.81
CA GLU A 264 10.64 14.57 3.22
C GLU A 264 11.68 13.91 4.14
N PRO A 265 12.94 14.38 4.14
CA PRO A 265 14.07 13.69 4.79
C PRO A 265 13.98 13.60 6.32
N ARG A 266 13.02 14.28 6.93
CA ARG A 266 12.77 14.23 8.39
C ARG A 266 11.55 13.39 8.74
N ALA A 267 10.78 12.97 7.75
CA ALA A 267 9.57 12.18 7.96
C ALA A 267 9.92 10.73 8.29
N ARG A 268 9.13 10.14 9.17
CA ARG A 268 9.18 8.71 9.45
C ARG A 268 8.22 7.99 8.52
N THR A 269 8.74 7.09 7.72
CA THR A 269 7.96 6.20 6.85
C THR A 269 7.89 4.83 7.50
N LEU A 270 6.73 4.19 7.43
CA LEU A 270 6.51 2.81 7.85
C LEU A 270 5.86 2.02 6.73
N SER A 271 6.47 0.91 6.38
CA SER A 271 6.02 0.01 5.31
C SER A 271 5.40 -1.26 5.89
N VAL A 272 4.23 -1.62 5.36
CA VAL A 272 3.52 -2.87 5.70
C VAL A 272 3.34 -3.68 4.42
N GLY A 273 3.99 -4.83 4.32
CA GLY A 273 3.74 -5.81 3.27
C GLY A 273 2.58 -6.72 3.65
N LEU A 274 1.53 -6.80 2.83
CA LEU A 274 0.53 -7.86 2.93
C LEU A 274 0.99 -9.00 2.01
N VAL A 275 1.44 -10.10 2.61
CA VAL A 275 2.18 -11.14 1.90
C VAL A 275 1.42 -12.46 1.95
N GLU A 276 1.16 -13.02 0.78
CA GLU A 276 0.55 -14.33 0.65
C GLU A 276 1.51 -15.42 1.10
N VAL A 277 0.99 -16.39 1.87
CA VAL A 277 1.77 -17.56 2.25
C VAL A 277 2.09 -18.44 1.04
N ARG A 278 3.24 -19.08 1.08
CA ARG A 278 3.69 -20.07 0.09
C ARG A 278 4.01 -21.37 0.80
N ASP A 279 3.83 -22.49 0.14
CA ASP A 279 4.01 -23.82 0.74
C ASP A 279 5.48 -24.09 1.14
N ASP A 280 6.43 -23.41 0.51
CA ASP A 280 7.86 -23.46 0.83
C ASP A 280 8.28 -22.48 1.94
N LEU A 281 7.40 -21.58 2.35
CA LEU A 281 7.67 -20.59 3.41
C LEU A 281 7.50 -21.27 4.78
N ARG A 282 8.57 -21.80 5.35
CA ARG A 282 8.54 -22.47 6.67
C ARG A 282 8.77 -21.52 7.82
N ASP A 283 9.60 -20.51 7.61
CA ASP A 283 10.01 -19.52 8.60
C ASP A 283 9.97 -18.11 8.03
N LEU A 284 9.91 -17.11 8.92
CA LEU A 284 10.02 -15.73 8.53
C LEU A 284 11.38 -15.48 7.87
N HIS A 285 11.38 -14.98 6.62
CA HIS A 285 12.62 -14.56 5.97
C HIS A 285 13.01 -13.17 6.49
N PRO A 286 14.19 -13.02 7.15
CA PRO A 286 14.58 -11.75 7.76
C PRO A 286 14.84 -10.63 6.74
N ASP A 287 14.98 -10.98 5.47
CA ASP A 287 15.31 -10.05 4.38
C ASP A 287 14.06 -9.51 3.64
N LEU A 288 12.87 -9.71 4.20
CA LEU A 288 11.67 -9.09 3.62
C LEU A 288 11.77 -7.56 3.72
N PRO A 289 11.61 -6.82 2.62
CA PRO A 289 11.94 -5.40 2.54
C PRO A 289 10.80 -4.49 3.04
N TYR A 290 10.26 -4.80 4.20
CA TYR A 290 9.18 -4.06 4.87
C TYR A 290 9.53 -3.87 6.35
N ASP A 291 8.87 -2.95 7.03
CA ASP A 291 8.98 -2.84 8.49
C ASP A 291 8.13 -3.90 9.19
N TYR A 292 6.94 -4.13 8.62
CA TYR A 292 6.00 -5.16 9.07
C TYR A 292 5.50 -5.99 7.91
N VAL A 293 5.26 -7.26 8.18
CA VAL A 293 4.58 -8.16 7.24
C VAL A 293 3.37 -8.77 7.92
N TRP A 294 2.22 -8.72 7.26
CA TRP A 294 1.02 -9.44 7.66
C TRP A 294 0.76 -10.55 6.66
N PHE A 295 0.86 -11.79 7.12
CA PHE A 295 0.67 -12.95 6.26
C PHE A 295 -0.81 -13.26 6.05
N THR A 296 -1.17 -13.57 4.81
CA THR A 296 -2.53 -13.87 4.38
C THR A 296 -2.59 -15.18 3.60
N PRO A 297 -3.77 -15.80 3.48
CA PRO A 297 -3.98 -16.80 2.45
C PRO A 297 -3.69 -16.22 1.08
N ARG A 298 -3.31 -17.06 0.13
CA ARG A 298 -3.12 -16.68 -1.28
C ARG A 298 -4.41 -16.80 -2.08
N VAL A 299 -4.51 -16.02 -3.10
CA VAL A 299 -5.51 -16.23 -4.15
C VAL A 299 -5.25 -17.61 -4.75
N ASP A 300 -6.28 -18.43 -4.79
CA ASP A 300 -6.23 -19.73 -5.44
C ASP A 300 -6.52 -19.55 -6.92
N ASP A 301 -5.48 -19.23 -7.68
CA ASP A 301 -5.53 -18.97 -9.11
C ASP A 301 -5.36 -20.24 -9.96
N GLY A 302 -5.30 -21.41 -9.30
CA GLY A 302 -5.41 -22.75 -9.94
C GLY A 302 -4.31 -23.10 -10.93
N GLY A 303 -3.21 -22.34 -11.03
CA GLY A 303 -2.20 -22.64 -12.02
C GLY A 303 -0.91 -21.83 -11.97
N ASP A 304 0.03 -22.26 -12.79
CA ASP A 304 1.25 -21.52 -13.09
C ASP A 304 0.91 -20.27 -13.91
N ALA A 305 1.06 -19.09 -13.28
CA ALA A 305 0.84 -17.80 -13.93
C ALA A 305 1.64 -17.65 -15.24
N CYS A 306 2.80 -18.29 -15.33
CA CYS A 306 3.63 -18.29 -16.53
C CYS A 306 3.08 -19.18 -17.65
N ALA A 307 2.40 -20.28 -17.33
CA ALA A 307 1.73 -21.11 -18.34
C ALA A 307 0.54 -20.36 -18.97
N ALA A 308 -0.21 -19.59 -18.19
CA ALA A 308 -1.29 -18.74 -18.69
C ALA A 308 -0.75 -17.59 -19.57
N HIS A 309 0.36 -16.96 -19.20
CA HIS A 309 0.97 -15.85 -19.94
C HIS A 309 1.56 -16.27 -21.30
N ALA A 310 2.09 -17.48 -21.41
CA ALA A 310 2.62 -18.03 -22.68
C ALA A 310 1.53 -18.12 -23.77
N VAL A 311 0.27 -18.33 -23.40
CA VAL A 311 -0.87 -18.38 -24.33
C VAL A 311 -1.21 -16.98 -24.88
N ASP A 312 -1.12 -15.93 -24.05
CA ASP A 312 -1.43 -14.55 -24.48
C ASP A 312 -0.36 -13.95 -25.37
N LEU A 313 0.90 -14.20 -25.10
CA LEU A 313 2.02 -13.73 -25.94
C LEU A 313 2.00 -14.36 -27.33
N ASN A 314 1.51 -15.59 -27.48
CA ASN A 314 1.33 -16.22 -28.79
C ASN A 314 0.16 -15.64 -29.61
N ARG A 315 -0.79 -14.94 -28.95
CA ARG A 315 -1.89 -14.22 -29.65
C ARG A 315 -1.47 -12.83 -30.15
N LEU A 316 -0.35 -12.29 -29.66
CA LEU A 316 0.19 -10.98 -30.04
C LEU A 316 1.28 -11.06 -31.12
N ARG A 317 1.63 -12.28 -31.60
CA ARG A 317 2.49 -12.55 -32.75
C ARG A 317 1.67 -12.77 -34.00
#